data_492770dc4a15ec774de7512855519e7e
#
_entry.id   492770dc4a15ec774de7512855519e7e
#
_cell.length_a   1.000
_cell.length_b   1.000
_cell.length_c   1.000
_cell.angle_alpha   90.00
_cell.angle_beta   90.00
_cell.angle_gamma   90.00
#
_symmetry.space_group_name_H-M   'P 1'
#
loop_
_entity.id
_entity.type
_entity.pdbx_description
1 polymer ?
#
loop_
_entity_poly.entity_id
_entity_poly.type
_entity_poly.pdbx_seq_one_letter_code
_entity_poly.pdbx_strand_id
1 'polypeptide(L)'
;MNVGNTPLIKLSDKLYGKYEALNPGGSIKDRPVKYILDVYERDGYLKKGDTIIEATSGNTGISLAMMCAERGYKCIIVMPSDMSEERKKMIDFFGAKIVLVEEGDFDGAIELKCNMAKQWGYVELNQFNNPLNVECHLNTTFIEILNDTYFDDVSAFIAGTGTGGTIMGVQQGFEKLRTDTKIIAVEPSESPVMSGGEKGLHGIQGIGDGSKFLVDLDK
;
A
#
# COMPACT_ATOMS: atom_id res chain seq x y z
N MET A 1 -3.70 17.34 3.68
CA MET A 1 -4.10 16.64 2.44
C MET A 1 -5.30 15.72 2.69
N ASN A 2 -6.29 15.70 1.79
CA ASN A 2 -7.53 14.94 1.98
C ASN A 2 -7.38 13.56 1.32
N VAL A 3 -7.15 12.53 2.11
CA VAL A 3 -6.96 11.14 1.68
C VAL A 3 -8.15 10.31 2.15
N GLY A 4 -8.62 9.41 1.31
CA GLY A 4 -9.83 8.63 1.58
C GLY A 4 -11.12 9.35 1.19
N ASN A 5 -12.25 8.88 1.69
CA ASN A 5 -13.59 9.30 1.28
C ASN A 5 -13.80 9.25 -0.23
N THR A 6 -13.20 8.24 -0.86
CA THR A 6 -13.34 8.00 -2.28
C THR A 6 -14.71 7.40 -2.59
N PRO A 7 -15.32 7.71 -3.74
CA PRO A 7 -16.67 7.23 -4.03
C PRO A 7 -16.70 5.72 -4.29
N LEU A 8 -17.79 5.09 -3.89
CA LEU A 8 -18.17 3.75 -4.31
C LEU A 8 -18.99 3.86 -5.60
N ILE A 9 -18.43 3.45 -6.72
CA ILE A 9 -19.03 3.60 -8.05
C ILE A 9 -19.78 2.32 -8.42
N LYS A 10 -21.06 2.47 -8.81
CA LYS A 10 -21.84 1.36 -9.37
C LYS A 10 -21.32 1.00 -10.77
N LEU A 11 -20.80 -0.21 -10.94
CA LEU A 11 -20.30 -0.75 -12.21
C LEU A 11 -21.37 -1.58 -12.95
N SER A 12 -22.21 -2.27 -12.18
CA SER A 12 -23.38 -3.00 -12.68
C SER A 12 -24.40 -3.17 -11.57
N ASP A 13 -25.52 -3.91 -11.80
CA ASP A 13 -26.59 -4.04 -10.79
C ASP A 13 -26.13 -4.67 -9.48
N LYS A 14 -25.07 -5.46 -9.49
CA LYS A 14 -24.55 -6.18 -8.31
C LYS A 14 -23.06 -5.95 -8.07
N LEU A 15 -22.42 -5.05 -8.83
CA LEU A 15 -20.98 -4.81 -8.74
C LEU A 15 -20.70 -3.33 -8.50
N TYR A 16 -19.90 -3.06 -7.48
CA TYR A 16 -19.44 -1.73 -7.12
C TYR A 16 -17.91 -1.71 -7.03
N GLY A 17 -17.32 -0.57 -7.34
CA GLY A 17 -15.88 -0.35 -7.25
C GLY A 17 -15.55 0.86 -6.38
N LYS A 18 -14.69 0.69 -5.39
CA LYS A 18 -14.13 1.80 -4.60
C LYS A 18 -13.07 2.52 -5.44
N TYR A 19 -13.33 3.77 -5.84
CA TYR A 19 -12.52 4.47 -6.83
C TYR A 19 -11.32 5.19 -6.20
N GLU A 20 -10.30 4.42 -5.85
CA GLU A 20 -9.11 4.89 -5.12
C GLU A 20 -8.17 5.79 -5.93
N ALA A 21 -8.33 5.89 -7.25
CA ALA A 21 -7.58 6.83 -8.09
C ALA A 21 -7.90 8.31 -7.80
N LEU A 22 -8.94 8.61 -7.04
CA LEU A 22 -9.26 9.97 -6.59
C LEU A 22 -8.48 10.41 -5.34
N ASN A 23 -7.70 9.54 -4.72
CA ASN A 23 -6.74 10.01 -3.72
C ASN A 23 -5.72 10.98 -4.35
N PRO A 24 -5.16 11.94 -3.60
CA PRO A 24 -4.25 12.96 -4.11
C PRO A 24 -3.03 12.44 -4.90
N GLY A 25 -2.44 11.33 -4.47
CA GLY A 25 -1.34 10.64 -5.17
C GLY A 25 -1.82 9.66 -6.25
N GLY A 26 -3.13 9.60 -6.51
CA GLY A 26 -3.74 8.81 -7.57
C GLY A 26 -3.92 7.33 -7.25
N SER A 27 -3.79 6.90 -6.00
CA SER A 27 -3.92 5.48 -5.66
C SER A 27 -4.34 5.23 -4.21
N ILE A 28 -4.72 3.98 -3.93
CA ILE A 28 -5.02 3.48 -2.58
C ILE A 28 -3.84 3.61 -1.62
N LYS A 29 -2.60 3.73 -2.12
CA LYS A 29 -1.39 3.78 -1.29
C LYS A 29 -1.29 5.06 -0.46
N ASP A 30 -2.02 6.10 -0.81
CA ASP A 30 -2.10 7.31 0.01
C ASP A 30 -2.65 7.00 1.42
N ARG A 31 -3.56 6.04 1.52
CA ARG A 31 -4.18 5.66 2.79
C ARG A 31 -3.17 5.10 3.80
N PRO A 32 -2.47 3.99 3.51
CA PRO A 32 -1.51 3.44 4.47
C PRO A 32 -0.33 4.38 4.72
N VAL A 33 0.15 5.10 3.70
CA VAL A 33 1.24 6.06 3.90
C VAL A 33 0.81 7.15 4.89
N LYS A 34 -0.35 7.78 4.67
CA LYS A 34 -0.87 8.80 5.60
C LYS A 34 -1.05 8.24 7.00
N TYR A 35 -1.70 7.09 7.12
CA TYR A 35 -2.01 6.47 8.41
C TYR A 35 -0.75 6.14 9.20
N ILE A 36 0.25 5.54 8.58
CA ILE A 36 1.52 5.22 9.21
C ILE A 36 2.24 6.49 9.68
N LEU A 37 2.31 7.52 8.83
CA LEU A 37 2.93 8.79 9.20
C LEU A 37 2.20 9.46 10.36
N ASP A 38 0.86 9.49 10.35
CA ASP A 38 0.05 10.07 11.44
C ASP A 38 0.31 9.34 12.78
N VAL A 39 0.40 8.00 12.77
CA VAL A 39 0.72 7.21 13.96
C VAL A 39 2.15 7.47 14.42
N TYR A 40 3.12 7.49 13.51
CA TYR A 40 4.51 7.73 13.85
C TYR A 40 4.74 9.12 14.43
N GLU A 41 4.07 10.16 13.92
CA GLU A 41 4.08 11.52 14.48
C GLU A 41 3.45 11.55 15.88
N ARG A 42 2.24 10.97 16.01
CA ARG A 42 1.52 10.92 17.29
C ARG A 42 2.32 10.24 18.40
N ASP A 43 2.98 9.13 18.06
CA ASP A 43 3.71 8.29 19.02
C ASP A 43 5.18 8.75 19.21
N GLY A 44 5.60 9.81 18.52
CA GLY A 44 6.93 10.42 18.66
C GLY A 44 8.07 9.65 17.98
N TYR A 45 7.75 8.67 17.12
CA TYR A 45 8.73 7.96 16.31
C TYR A 45 9.26 8.81 15.16
N LEU A 46 8.47 9.79 14.70
CA LEU A 46 8.80 10.67 13.60
C LEU A 46 8.82 12.13 14.07
N LYS A 47 9.90 12.85 13.79
CA LYS A 47 10.13 14.24 14.19
C LYS A 47 10.41 15.09 12.95
N LYS A 48 10.04 16.35 13.03
CA LYS A 48 10.26 17.31 11.94
C LYS A 48 11.72 17.32 11.48
N GLY A 49 11.91 17.13 10.16
CA GLY A 49 13.23 17.10 9.54
C GLY A 49 13.87 15.71 9.45
N ASP A 50 13.23 14.69 10.02
CA ASP A 50 13.68 13.31 9.87
C ASP A 50 13.68 12.89 8.40
N THR A 51 14.44 11.85 8.12
CA THR A 51 14.47 11.21 6.80
C THR A 51 13.69 9.91 6.85
N ILE A 52 12.72 9.76 5.96
CA ILE A 52 11.94 8.55 5.79
C ILE A 52 12.44 7.81 4.57
N ILE A 53 12.60 6.50 4.67
CA ILE A 53 13.10 5.66 3.59
C ILE A 53 12.13 4.49 3.33
N GLU A 54 11.92 4.17 2.04
CA GLU A 54 11.13 3.00 1.63
C GLU A 54 11.70 2.38 0.36
N ALA A 55 11.59 1.04 0.27
CA ALA A 55 11.86 0.30 -0.95
C ALA A 55 10.54 0.07 -1.69
N THR A 56 10.38 0.69 -2.84
CA THR A 56 9.13 0.60 -3.62
C THR A 56 9.35 1.03 -5.07
N SER A 57 8.75 0.31 -5.97
CA SER A 57 8.76 0.61 -7.41
C SER A 57 7.54 1.43 -7.87
N GLY A 58 6.61 1.76 -6.98
CA GLY A 58 5.31 2.21 -7.43
C GLY A 58 4.65 3.32 -6.62
N ASN A 59 3.33 3.17 -6.51
CA ASN A 59 2.44 4.17 -5.94
C ASN A 59 2.77 4.55 -4.47
N THR A 60 3.33 3.62 -3.69
CA THR A 60 3.77 3.93 -2.32
C THR A 60 4.88 5.00 -2.33
N GLY A 61 5.82 4.92 -3.27
CA GLY A 61 6.89 5.91 -3.41
C GLY A 61 6.35 7.30 -3.75
N ILE A 62 5.38 7.38 -4.66
CA ILE A 62 4.71 8.64 -5.01
C ILE A 62 3.98 9.21 -3.79
N SER A 63 3.17 8.39 -3.11
CA SER A 63 2.43 8.81 -1.93
C SER A 63 3.36 9.29 -0.81
N LEU A 64 4.45 8.57 -0.57
CA LEU A 64 5.43 8.93 0.48
C LEU A 64 6.16 10.21 0.14
N ALA A 65 6.65 10.35 -1.10
CA ALA A 65 7.34 11.56 -1.55
C ALA A 65 6.44 12.81 -1.41
N MET A 66 5.20 12.71 -1.87
CA MET A 66 4.18 13.76 -1.77
C MET A 66 3.92 14.18 -0.32
N MET A 67 3.70 13.22 0.58
CA MET A 67 3.39 13.52 1.99
C MET A 67 4.61 14.01 2.76
N CYS A 68 5.80 13.51 2.44
CA CYS A 68 7.04 14.05 3.01
C CYS A 68 7.26 15.52 2.60
N ALA A 69 7.01 15.86 1.35
CA ALA A 69 7.07 17.25 0.88
C ALA A 69 6.08 18.15 1.63
N GLU A 70 4.82 17.70 1.80
CA GLU A 70 3.80 18.47 2.54
C GLU A 70 4.18 18.68 4.02
N ARG A 71 4.76 17.67 4.68
CA ARG A 71 5.03 17.66 6.12
C ARG A 71 6.43 18.15 6.49
N GLY A 72 7.30 18.39 5.50
CA GLY A 72 8.67 18.86 5.71
C GLY A 72 9.65 17.78 6.16
N TYR A 73 9.40 16.53 5.76
CA TYR A 73 10.32 15.40 5.91
C TYR A 73 11.23 15.25 4.68
N LYS A 74 12.39 14.66 4.89
CA LYS A 74 13.21 14.17 3.79
C LYS A 74 12.73 12.79 3.39
N CYS A 75 12.72 12.51 2.08
CA CYS A 75 12.26 11.24 1.55
C CYS A 75 13.34 10.58 0.70
N ILE A 76 13.57 9.30 0.92
CA ILE A 76 14.44 8.45 0.10
C ILE A 76 13.64 7.25 -0.39
N ILE A 77 13.63 7.05 -1.71
CA ILE A 77 13.00 5.89 -2.34
C ILE A 77 14.09 5.04 -2.97
N VAL A 78 14.14 3.76 -2.59
CA VAL A 78 15.04 2.77 -3.18
C VAL A 78 14.26 1.92 -4.17
N MET A 79 14.73 1.79 -5.42
CA MET A 79 14.03 1.03 -6.45
C MET A 79 14.98 0.48 -7.51
N PRO A 80 14.57 -0.59 -8.25
CA PRO A 80 15.29 -1.05 -9.43
C PRO A 80 15.36 0.00 -10.53
N SER A 81 16.42 -0.02 -11.31
CA SER A 81 16.70 1.00 -12.35
C SER A 81 15.75 0.95 -13.54
N ASP A 82 15.13 -0.20 -13.80
CA ASP A 82 14.16 -0.43 -14.88
C ASP A 82 12.73 0.07 -14.58
N MET A 83 12.51 0.66 -13.42
CA MET A 83 11.21 1.25 -13.10
C MET A 83 10.87 2.42 -14.03
N SER A 84 9.56 2.60 -14.30
CA SER A 84 9.09 3.56 -15.30
C SER A 84 9.54 5.01 -15.01
N GLU A 85 9.92 5.70 -16.08
CA GLU A 85 10.39 7.09 -15.99
C GLU A 85 9.31 8.05 -15.45
N GLU A 86 8.03 7.76 -15.70
CA GLU A 86 6.92 8.54 -15.18
C GLU A 86 6.90 8.52 -13.65
N ARG A 87 7.13 7.36 -13.04
CA ARG A 87 7.18 7.21 -11.58
C ARG A 87 8.38 7.92 -10.98
N LYS A 88 9.56 7.76 -11.60
CA LYS A 88 10.77 8.47 -11.18
C LYS A 88 10.55 9.97 -11.22
N LYS A 89 9.98 10.49 -12.31
CA LYS A 89 9.67 11.93 -12.45
C LYS A 89 8.66 12.42 -11.41
N MET A 90 7.62 11.62 -11.09
CA MET A 90 6.66 11.98 -10.06
C MET A 90 7.30 12.04 -8.67
N ILE A 91 8.14 11.07 -8.33
CA ILE A 91 8.85 11.02 -7.05
C ILE A 91 9.85 12.18 -6.92
N ASP A 92 10.62 12.46 -7.98
CA ASP A 92 11.57 13.56 -8.06
C ASP A 92 10.86 14.93 -8.00
N PHE A 93 9.70 15.06 -8.65
CA PHE A 93 8.88 16.28 -8.60
C PHE A 93 8.51 16.69 -7.17
N PHE A 94 8.26 15.72 -6.29
CA PHE A 94 8.02 15.97 -4.87
C PHE A 94 9.29 16.15 -4.04
N GLY A 95 10.47 16.15 -4.67
CA GLY A 95 11.76 16.40 -4.01
C GLY A 95 12.33 15.22 -3.24
N ALA A 96 11.82 14.01 -3.46
CA ALA A 96 12.39 12.80 -2.85
C ALA A 96 13.66 12.36 -3.59
N LYS A 97 14.65 11.86 -2.84
CA LYS A 97 15.86 11.28 -3.40
C LYS A 97 15.58 9.85 -3.86
N ILE A 98 15.91 9.53 -5.10
CA ILE A 98 15.85 8.17 -5.64
C ILE A 98 17.23 7.55 -5.54
N VAL A 99 17.28 6.32 -5.02
CA VAL A 99 18.47 5.46 -4.99
C VAL A 99 18.15 4.23 -5.83
N LEU A 100 18.93 4.01 -6.88
CA LEU A 100 18.71 2.92 -7.82
C LEU A 100 19.57 1.71 -7.45
N VAL A 101 18.99 0.53 -7.57
CA VAL A 101 19.69 -0.77 -7.60
C VAL A 101 19.67 -1.35 -9.02
N GLU A 102 20.23 -2.52 -9.22
CA GLU A 102 20.24 -3.18 -10.52
C GLU A 102 18.80 -3.45 -11.04
N GLU A 103 18.70 -3.65 -12.34
CA GLU A 103 17.41 -3.94 -13.01
C GLU A 103 16.77 -5.20 -12.42
N GLY A 104 15.48 -5.12 -12.07
CA GLY A 104 14.70 -6.23 -11.50
C GLY A 104 15.08 -6.64 -10.07
N ASP A 105 16.07 -6.01 -9.43
CA ASP A 105 16.57 -6.40 -8.09
C ASP A 105 15.72 -5.78 -6.97
N PHE A 106 14.49 -6.29 -6.78
CA PHE A 106 13.62 -5.86 -5.69
C PHE A 106 14.13 -6.26 -4.31
N ASP A 107 14.74 -7.44 -4.20
CA ASP A 107 15.27 -7.94 -2.94
C ASP A 107 16.48 -7.09 -2.51
N GLY A 108 17.38 -6.75 -3.43
CA GLY A 108 18.49 -5.83 -3.19
C GLY A 108 18.04 -4.42 -2.82
N ALA A 109 16.90 -3.93 -3.38
CA ALA A 109 16.34 -2.66 -2.98
C ALA A 109 15.86 -2.67 -1.52
N ILE A 110 15.22 -3.76 -1.08
CA ILE A 110 14.78 -3.94 0.31
C ILE A 110 15.99 -4.03 1.24
N GLU A 111 17.01 -4.83 0.89
CA GLU A 111 18.24 -4.97 1.67
C GLU A 111 18.97 -3.63 1.80
N LEU A 112 19.15 -2.91 0.70
CA LEU A 112 19.83 -1.60 0.70
C LEU A 112 19.06 -0.61 1.57
N LYS A 113 17.71 -0.55 1.46
CA LYS A 113 16.85 0.28 2.30
C LYS A 113 17.07 0.00 3.79
N CYS A 114 17.05 -1.29 4.19
CA CYS A 114 17.28 -1.69 5.59
C CYS A 114 18.68 -1.30 6.08
N ASN A 115 19.72 -1.51 5.25
CA ASN A 115 21.09 -1.15 5.58
C ASN A 115 21.25 0.36 5.76
N MET A 116 20.68 1.16 4.86
CA MET A 116 20.68 2.63 4.96
C MET A 116 19.93 3.11 6.20
N ALA A 117 18.74 2.56 6.49
CA ALA A 117 17.96 2.92 7.65
C ALA A 117 18.75 2.66 8.96
N LYS A 118 19.36 1.49 9.07
CA LYS A 118 20.19 1.10 10.24
C LYS A 118 21.43 1.96 10.38
N GLN A 119 22.12 2.26 9.29
CA GLN A 119 23.39 3.00 9.31
C GLN A 119 23.19 4.48 9.68
N TRP A 120 22.13 5.10 9.20
CA TRP A 120 21.92 6.55 9.34
C TRP A 120 20.71 6.93 10.21
N GLY A 121 20.05 5.95 10.82
CA GLY A 121 18.90 6.20 11.70
C GLY A 121 17.69 6.73 10.94
N TYR A 122 17.48 6.34 9.69
CA TYR A 122 16.32 6.74 8.92
C TYR A 122 15.06 5.98 9.39
N VAL A 123 13.92 6.62 9.30
CA VAL A 123 12.64 6.01 9.65
C VAL A 123 12.13 5.19 8.47
N GLU A 124 11.85 3.92 8.71
CA GLU A 124 11.29 3.03 7.69
C GLU A 124 9.77 3.07 7.70
N LEU A 125 9.13 3.23 6.53
CA LEU A 125 7.68 3.05 6.39
C LEU A 125 7.31 1.57 6.53
N ASN A 126 8.12 0.71 5.89
CA ASN A 126 8.07 -0.76 5.95
C ASN A 126 6.72 -1.36 5.55
N GLN A 127 6.17 -0.94 4.39
CA GLN A 127 4.83 -1.28 3.92
C GLN A 127 4.50 -2.78 3.92
N PHE A 128 5.51 -3.64 3.72
CA PHE A 128 5.32 -5.09 3.60
C PHE A 128 5.16 -5.82 4.94
N ASN A 129 5.64 -5.24 6.05
CA ASN A 129 5.63 -5.86 7.37
C ASN A 129 5.00 -4.97 8.46
N ASN A 130 4.55 -3.77 8.12
CA ASN A 130 3.98 -2.84 9.07
C ASN A 130 2.49 -3.13 9.30
N PRO A 131 2.07 -3.57 10.50
CA PRO A 131 0.67 -3.88 10.79
C PRO A 131 -0.25 -2.66 10.67
N LEU A 132 0.28 -1.44 10.74
CA LEU A 132 -0.48 -0.22 10.54
C LEU A 132 -1.05 -0.10 9.11
N ASN A 133 -0.49 -0.82 8.14
CA ASN A 133 -1.06 -0.92 6.80
C ASN A 133 -2.43 -1.65 6.83
N VAL A 134 -2.52 -2.76 7.56
CA VAL A 134 -3.80 -3.48 7.77
C VAL A 134 -4.76 -2.63 8.59
N GLU A 135 -4.29 -2.07 9.70
CA GLU A 135 -5.08 -1.21 10.59
C GLU A 135 -5.66 0.00 9.86
N CYS A 136 -4.91 0.61 8.96
CA CYS A 136 -5.38 1.68 8.09
C CYS A 136 -6.63 1.27 7.31
N HIS A 137 -6.60 0.14 6.64
CA HIS A 137 -7.72 -0.30 5.82
C HIS A 137 -8.92 -0.75 6.64
N LEU A 138 -8.69 -1.31 7.84
CA LEU A 138 -9.76 -1.58 8.80
C LEU A 138 -10.47 -0.29 9.24
N ASN A 139 -9.69 0.75 9.57
CA ASN A 139 -10.21 1.99 10.17
C ASN A 139 -10.65 3.05 9.14
N THR A 140 -10.33 2.87 7.86
CA THR A 140 -10.69 3.83 6.80
C THR A 140 -11.48 3.17 5.67
N THR A 141 -10.85 2.37 4.84
CA THR A 141 -11.46 1.77 3.64
C THR A 141 -12.70 0.95 3.99
N PHE A 142 -12.59 0.09 5.01
CA PHE A 142 -13.73 -0.72 5.46
C PHE A 142 -14.88 0.15 5.98
N ILE A 143 -14.58 1.16 6.81
CA ILE A 143 -15.60 2.06 7.35
C ILE A 143 -16.30 2.84 6.24
N GLU A 144 -15.56 3.30 5.22
CA GLU A 144 -16.16 3.98 4.07
C GLU A 144 -17.07 3.03 3.27
N ILE A 145 -16.65 1.78 3.04
CA ILE A 145 -17.49 0.77 2.38
C ILE A 145 -18.77 0.57 3.16
N LEU A 146 -18.71 0.45 4.49
CA LEU A 146 -19.89 0.31 5.34
C LEU A 146 -20.84 1.51 5.25
N ASN A 147 -20.30 2.73 5.21
CA ASN A 147 -21.11 3.94 5.10
C ASN A 147 -21.80 4.07 3.74
N ASP A 148 -21.16 3.51 2.69
CA ASP A 148 -21.66 3.56 1.32
C ASP A 148 -22.60 2.39 0.98
N THR A 149 -22.64 1.34 1.83
CA THR A 149 -23.46 0.13 1.66
C THR A 149 -24.28 -0.16 2.90
N TYR A 150 -25.37 -0.94 2.75
CA TYR A 150 -26.03 -1.56 3.89
C TYR A 150 -25.31 -2.86 4.22
N PHE A 151 -24.97 -3.10 5.51
CA PHE A 151 -24.13 -4.20 5.97
C PHE A 151 -24.51 -5.59 5.43
N ASP A 152 -25.84 -5.83 5.32
CA ASP A 152 -26.38 -7.12 4.93
C ASP A 152 -26.35 -7.36 3.41
N ASP A 153 -25.96 -6.35 2.63
CA ASP A 153 -25.99 -6.41 1.17
C ASP A 153 -24.67 -6.78 0.50
N VAL A 154 -23.58 -6.86 1.26
CA VAL A 154 -22.26 -7.17 0.72
C VAL A 154 -22.00 -8.68 0.75
N SER A 155 -22.28 -9.36 -0.37
CA SER A 155 -22.06 -10.80 -0.49
C SER A 155 -20.58 -11.18 -0.63
N ALA A 156 -19.76 -10.31 -1.22
CA ALA A 156 -18.32 -10.53 -1.37
C ALA A 156 -17.54 -9.22 -1.46
N PHE A 157 -16.34 -9.21 -0.88
CA PHE A 157 -15.33 -8.19 -1.10
C PHE A 157 -14.17 -8.80 -1.91
N ILE A 158 -13.77 -8.15 -2.99
CA ILE A 158 -12.76 -8.63 -3.92
C ILE A 158 -11.66 -7.58 -4.02
N ALA A 159 -10.41 -7.98 -3.85
CA ALA A 159 -9.27 -7.07 -4.02
C ALA A 159 -8.05 -7.77 -4.62
N GLY A 160 -7.34 -7.06 -5.49
CA GLY A 160 -6.00 -7.44 -5.92
C GLY A 160 -5.02 -7.34 -4.75
N THR A 161 -4.10 -8.29 -4.64
CA THR A 161 -3.24 -8.45 -3.48
C THR A 161 -1.78 -8.13 -3.82
N GLY A 162 -1.28 -7.01 -3.31
CA GLY A 162 0.14 -6.66 -3.23
C GLY A 162 0.64 -6.93 -1.81
N THR A 163 0.73 -5.90 -0.96
CA THR A 163 1.16 -6.05 0.45
C THR A 163 0.21 -6.86 1.34
N GLY A 164 -1.04 -7.03 0.93
CA GLY A 164 -2.09 -7.67 1.74
C GLY A 164 -2.86 -6.72 2.66
N GLY A 165 -2.41 -5.49 2.85
CA GLY A 165 -3.02 -4.57 3.81
C GLY A 165 -4.51 -4.34 3.58
N THR A 166 -4.94 -4.13 2.34
CA THR A 166 -6.34 -3.88 1.99
C THR A 166 -7.23 -5.08 2.28
N ILE A 167 -6.85 -6.26 1.78
CA ILE A 167 -7.66 -7.47 1.93
C ILE A 167 -7.81 -7.86 3.40
N MET A 168 -6.72 -7.83 4.16
CA MET A 168 -6.73 -8.19 5.57
C MET A 168 -7.45 -7.16 6.44
N GLY A 169 -7.30 -5.87 6.15
CA GLY A 169 -7.99 -4.82 6.90
C GLY A 169 -9.51 -4.90 6.72
N VAL A 170 -9.98 -5.11 5.50
CA VAL A 170 -11.40 -5.24 5.20
C VAL A 170 -11.95 -6.56 5.73
N GLN A 171 -11.20 -7.67 5.59
CA GLN A 171 -11.56 -8.97 6.16
C GLN A 171 -11.79 -8.87 7.68
N GLN A 172 -10.85 -8.29 8.44
CA GLN A 172 -11.00 -8.09 9.88
C GLN A 172 -12.24 -7.26 10.23
N GLY A 173 -12.61 -6.33 9.36
CA GLY A 173 -13.81 -5.52 9.54
C GLY A 173 -15.09 -6.36 9.45
N PHE A 174 -15.25 -7.14 8.38
CA PHE A 174 -16.41 -8.02 8.19
C PHE A 174 -16.48 -9.13 9.25
N GLU A 175 -15.34 -9.68 9.66
CA GLU A 175 -15.27 -10.65 10.74
C GLU A 175 -15.79 -10.09 12.07
N LYS A 176 -15.41 -8.85 12.43
CA LYS A 176 -15.93 -8.16 13.63
C LYS A 176 -17.44 -7.97 13.59
N LEU A 177 -18.01 -7.75 12.42
CA LEU A 177 -19.46 -7.63 12.22
C LEU A 177 -20.19 -8.98 12.19
N ARG A 178 -19.44 -10.10 12.14
CA ARG A 178 -19.99 -11.46 12.03
C ARG A 178 -20.91 -11.64 10.81
N THR A 179 -20.50 -11.08 9.66
CA THR A 179 -21.20 -11.23 8.38
C THR A 179 -20.69 -12.46 7.64
N ASP A 180 -21.52 -13.00 6.73
CA ASP A 180 -21.13 -14.10 5.82
C ASP A 180 -20.46 -13.58 4.53
N THR A 181 -19.96 -12.35 4.53
CA THR A 181 -19.28 -11.71 3.39
C THR A 181 -18.05 -12.52 3.00
N LYS A 182 -18.01 -12.97 1.75
CA LYS A 182 -16.84 -13.67 1.22
C LYS A 182 -15.70 -12.69 0.94
N ILE A 183 -14.50 -13.05 1.39
CA ILE A 183 -13.29 -12.26 1.12
C ILE A 183 -12.49 -12.98 0.03
N ILE A 184 -12.28 -12.30 -1.10
CA ILE A 184 -11.66 -12.90 -2.29
C ILE A 184 -10.40 -12.10 -2.65
N ALA A 185 -9.24 -12.72 -2.41
CA ALA A 185 -7.94 -12.21 -2.84
C ALA A 185 -7.70 -12.57 -4.30
N VAL A 186 -7.21 -11.60 -5.09
CA VAL A 186 -6.86 -11.80 -6.50
C VAL A 186 -5.37 -11.60 -6.67
N GLU A 187 -4.73 -12.54 -7.33
CA GLU A 187 -3.32 -12.48 -7.72
C GLU A 187 -3.13 -12.79 -9.21
N PRO A 188 -2.03 -12.38 -9.85
CA PRO A 188 -1.74 -12.73 -11.24
C PRO A 188 -1.57 -14.24 -11.42
N SER A 189 -2.15 -14.79 -12.48
CA SER A 189 -2.00 -16.23 -12.81
C SER A 189 -0.55 -16.64 -13.10
N GLU A 190 0.27 -15.69 -13.53
CA GLU A 190 1.70 -15.87 -13.79
C GLU A 190 2.56 -15.86 -12.52
N SER A 191 2.01 -15.41 -11.41
CA SER A 191 2.70 -15.33 -10.10
C SER A 191 1.76 -15.71 -8.95
N PRO A 192 1.18 -16.94 -8.94
CA PRO A 192 0.11 -17.35 -8.02
C PRO A 192 0.68 -17.85 -6.68
N VAL A 193 1.48 -17.03 -6.00
CA VAL A 193 2.21 -17.42 -4.77
C VAL A 193 1.29 -17.70 -3.61
N MET A 194 0.17 -16.97 -3.49
CA MET A 194 -0.82 -17.22 -2.42
C MET A 194 -1.58 -18.53 -2.64
N SER A 195 -1.82 -18.90 -3.90
CA SER A 195 -2.43 -20.18 -4.26
C SER A 195 -1.47 -21.37 -4.23
N GLY A 196 -0.21 -21.16 -3.81
CA GLY A 196 0.81 -22.19 -3.69
C GLY A 196 1.65 -22.44 -4.95
N GLY A 197 1.55 -21.57 -5.95
CA GLY A 197 2.41 -21.59 -7.14
C GLY A 197 3.73 -20.82 -6.93
N GLU A 198 4.51 -20.74 -8.01
CA GLU A 198 5.80 -20.07 -8.00
C GLU A 198 5.69 -18.58 -8.37
N LYS A 199 6.64 -17.78 -7.87
CA LYS A 199 6.79 -16.38 -8.27
C LYS A 199 7.17 -16.30 -9.76
N GLY A 200 6.46 -15.47 -10.52
CA GLY A 200 6.70 -15.26 -11.95
C GLY A 200 6.58 -13.80 -12.36
N LEU A 201 7.02 -13.51 -13.59
CA LEU A 201 6.88 -12.18 -14.18
C LEU A 201 5.45 -12.00 -14.73
N HIS A 202 4.85 -10.85 -14.44
CA HIS A 202 3.52 -10.49 -14.92
C HIS A 202 3.42 -8.98 -15.23
N GLY A 203 2.42 -8.57 -15.99
CA GLY A 203 2.22 -7.17 -16.41
C GLY A 203 1.26 -6.37 -15.53
N ILE A 204 0.71 -6.93 -14.44
CA ILE A 204 -0.28 -6.25 -13.60
C ILE A 204 0.44 -5.47 -12.50
N GLN A 205 0.48 -4.14 -12.64
CA GLN A 205 1.20 -3.29 -11.70
C GLN A 205 0.44 -3.11 -10.37
N GLY A 206 1.17 -3.16 -9.26
CA GLY A 206 0.65 -2.87 -7.91
C GLY A 206 0.04 -4.04 -7.15
N ILE A 207 0.05 -5.25 -7.74
CA ILE A 207 -0.31 -6.51 -7.09
C ILE A 207 0.69 -7.60 -7.50
N GLY A 208 0.66 -8.75 -6.84
CA GLY A 208 1.46 -9.91 -7.22
C GLY A 208 2.96 -9.74 -6.92
N ASP A 209 3.32 -9.09 -5.82
CA ASP A 209 4.71 -8.81 -5.44
C ASP A 209 5.54 -10.07 -5.09
N GLY A 210 4.98 -11.27 -5.31
CA GLY A 210 5.68 -12.54 -5.19
C GLY A 210 5.95 -13.02 -3.76
N SER A 211 5.17 -12.54 -2.79
CA SER A 211 5.19 -13.00 -1.39
C SER A 211 3.82 -12.80 -0.74
N LYS A 212 3.58 -13.52 0.36
CA LYS A 212 2.34 -13.40 1.14
C LYS A 212 2.30 -12.14 2.01
N PHE A 213 3.46 -11.59 2.37
CA PHE A 213 3.61 -10.40 3.23
C PHE A 213 2.63 -10.36 4.42
N LEU A 214 1.68 -9.43 4.42
CA LEU A 214 0.70 -9.25 5.48
C LEU A 214 -0.50 -10.21 5.37
N VAL A 215 -0.59 -11.04 4.32
CA VAL A 215 -1.73 -11.95 4.12
C VAL A 215 -1.62 -13.16 5.04
N ASP A 216 -2.67 -13.40 5.81
CA ASP A 216 -2.88 -14.60 6.61
C ASP A 216 -3.94 -15.45 5.90
N LEU A 217 -3.53 -16.57 5.30
CA LEU A 217 -4.41 -17.45 4.51
C LEU A 217 -5.27 -18.38 5.41
N ASP A 218 -4.99 -18.42 6.71
CA ASP A 218 -5.74 -19.25 7.67
C ASP A 218 -6.96 -18.50 8.25
N LYS A 219 -7.13 -17.28 7.84
CA LYS A 219 -8.24 -16.38 8.15
C LYS A 219 -9.02 -15.99 6.91
#